data_4545d68cbf58f8221d89c9b144d4eeb4
#
_entry.id   4545d68cbf58f8221d89c9b144d4eeb4
#
_cell.length_a   1.000
_cell.length_b   1.000
_cell.length_c   1.000
_cell.angle_alpha   90.00
_cell.angle_beta   90.00
_cell.angle_gamma   90.00
#
_symmetry.space_group_name_H-M   'P 1'
#
loop_
_entity.id
_entity.type
_entity.pdbx_description
1 polymer ?
#
loop_
_entity_poly.entity_id
_entity_poly.type
_entity_poly.pdbx_seq_one_letter_code
_entity_poly.pdbx_strand_id
1 'polypeptide(L)'
;MKLKECIIVSKEINDKFILAKNRDRAYNPSLEIVHTIVDGVEIAYLHDLVTDWSEGLNENGIGVVNSALLVGHDEAEHKIVKKGGKPGPDGDKMRNIIKQPTLMKAVRAALLYKGKSGLSLKGHTFVSSPKHMVSIETTSKHKPDVKLQNSESPVVRTNHGHMFTDAGYTNGEKYLSSKLRKISAEKSVDKVEDWKGIAQAMRKEYFPKRPALNMKRDTKEMSTSSQTVMNLTDKVLQI
;
A
#
# COMPACT_ATOMS: atom_id res chain seq x y z
N MET A 1 -11.96 -2.41 -16.39
CA MET A 1 -10.89 -1.92 -15.49
C MET A 1 -10.33 -3.12 -14.72
N LYS A 2 -9.02 -3.37 -14.79
CA LYS A 2 -8.40 -4.49 -14.07
C LYS A 2 -8.42 -4.19 -12.56
N LEU A 3 -9.03 -5.07 -11.76
CA LEU A 3 -9.14 -4.91 -10.32
C LEU A 3 -7.73 -4.91 -9.68
N LYS A 4 -7.49 -3.94 -8.82
CA LYS A 4 -6.27 -3.81 -8.01
C LYS A 4 -6.71 -3.84 -6.55
N GLU A 5 -6.32 -4.86 -5.82
CA GLU A 5 -6.59 -4.95 -4.40
C GLU A 5 -5.29 -5.16 -3.63
N CYS A 6 -5.27 -4.82 -2.37
CA CYS A 6 -4.10 -4.96 -1.52
C CYS A 6 -4.51 -5.09 -0.06
N ILE A 7 -3.56 -5.58 0.75
CA ILE A 7 -3.53 -5.36 2.19
C ILE A 7 -2.23 -4.68 2.53
N ILE A 8 -2.27 -3.63 3.30
CA ILE A 8 -1.10 -3.00 3.89
C ILE A 8 -1.16 -3.08 5.40
N VAL A 9 -0.01 -3.31 6.00
CA VAL A 9 0.18 -3.48 7.45
C VAL A 9 1.34 -2.62 7.91
N SER A 10 1.19 -2.01 9.08
CA SER A 10 2.30 -1.46 9.83
C SER A 10 2.23 -1.98 11.26
N LYS A 11 3.37 -2.34 11.84
CA LYS A 11 3.51 -2.75 13.24
C LYS A 11 4.92 -2.46 13.73
N GLU A 12 5.03 -2.10 15.00
CA GLU A 12 6.29 -2.11 15.71
C GLU A 12 6.48 -3.46 16.40
N ILE A 13 7.65 -4.06 16.24
CA ILE A 13 8.02 -5.35 16.84
C ILE A 13 9.46 -5.24 17.37
N ASN A 14 9.64 -5.31 18.68
CA ASN A 14 10.96 -5.23 19.31
C ASN A 14 11.75 -3.99 18.82
N ASP A 15 11.15 -2.81 18.95
CA ASP A 15 11.71 -1.51 18.54
C ASP A 15 12.02 -1.41 17.03
N LYS A 16 11.46 -2.30 16.22
CA LYS A 16 11.58 -2.28 14.76
C LYS A 16 10.27 -1.89 14.11
N PHE A 17 10.31 -0.85 13.31
CA PHE A 17 9.16 -0.39 12.52
C PHE A 17 9.05 -1.17 11.21
N ILE A 18 7.92 -1.87 11.05
CA ILE A 18 7.67 -2.74 9.91
C ILE A 18 6.52 -2.20 9.07
N LEU A 19 6.76 -2.14 7.77
CA LEU A 19 5.70 -2.01 6.76
C LEU A 19 5.62 -3.29 5.95
N ALA A 20 4.40 -3.75 5.69
CA ALA A 20 4.20 -4.91 4.83
C ALA A 20 3.00 -4.73 3.91
N LYS A 21 3.02 -5.45 2.79
CA LYS A 21 1.95 -5.44 1.80
C LYS A 21 1.82 -6.76 1.06
N ASN A 22 0.58 -7.23 0.91
CA ASN A 22 0.19 -8.16 -0.15
C ASN A 22 -0.44 -7.36 -1.29
N ARG A 23 0.07 -7.57 -2.49
CA ARG A 23 -0.38 -6.90 -3.71
C ARG A 23 -1.17 -7.89 -4.56
N ASP A 24 -2.48 -7.67 -4.70
CA ASP A 24 -3.37 -8.52 -5.47
C ASP A 24 -3.65 -7.91 -6.84
N ARG A 25 -3.55 -8.72 -7.89
CA ARG A 25 -3.72 -8.30 -9.28
C ARG A 25 -4.52 -9.33 -10.08
N ALA A 26 -5.31 -8.82 -11.01
CA ALA A 26 -6.04 -9.60 -12.01
C ALA A 26 -5.23 -9.77 -13.32
N TYR A 27 -3.91 -9.65 -13.25
CA TYR A 27 -2.97 -9.83 -14.36
C TYR A 27 -1.63 -10.29 -13.80
N ASN A 28 -0.80 -10.89 -14.65
CA ASN A 28 0.57 -11.24 -14.28
C ASN A 28 1.46 -10.00 -14.39
N PRO A 29 1.98 -9.45 -13.29
CA PRO A 29 2.92 -8.34 -13.33
C PRO A 29 4.29 -8.83 -13.79
N SER A 30 5.05 -7.93 -14.40
CA SER A 30 6.49 -8.09 -14.59
C SER A 30 7.20 -7.31 -13.48
N LEU A 31 7.80 -8.01 -12.55
CA LEU A 31 8.36 -7.42 -11.33
C LEU A 31 9.88 -7.43 -11.37
N GLU A 32 10.48 -6.32 -10.96
CA GLU A 32 11.91 -6.19 -10.74
C GLU A 32 12.20 -5.50 -9.40
N ILE A 33 13.36 -5.80 -8.83
CA ILE A 33 13.89 -5.06 -7.67
C ILE A 33 14.88 -4.04 -8.23
N VAL A 34 14.62 -2.77 -7.94
CA VAL A 34 15.47 -1.66 -8.34
C VAL A 34 16.20 -1.13 -7.13
N HIS A 35 17.53 -0.99 -7.26
CA HIS A 35 18.40 -0.33 -6.30
C HIS A 35 19.15 0.77 -7.02
N THR A 36 18.99 2.03 -6.58
CA THR A 36 19.53 3.19 -7.29
C THR A 36 19.68 4.39 -6.35
N ILE A 37 20.37 5.41 -6.83
CA ILE A 37 20.50 6.69 -6.13
C ILE A 37 19.69 7.75 -6.89
N VAL A 38 18.81 8.46 -6.18
CA VAL A 38 17.99 9.54 -6.73
C VAL A 38 18.14 10.78 -5.86
N ASP A 39 18.58 11.88 -6.44
CA ASP A 39 18.81 13.15 -5.73
C ASP A 39 19.75 12.98 -4.51
N GLY A 40 20.75 12.09 -4.61
CA GLY A 40 21.70 11.78 -3.55
C GLY A 40 21.17 10.87 -2.44
N VAL A 41 19.98 10.28 -2.59
CA VAL A 41 19.38 9.34 -1.65
C VAL A 41 19.37 7.95 -2.28
N GLU A 42 19.93 6.97 -1.59
CA GLU A 42 19.89 5.56 -2.00
C GLU A 42 18.50 4.98 -1.71
N ILE A 43 17.87 4.38 -2.73
CA ILE A 43 16.53 3.84 -2.67
C ILE A 43 16.49 2.39 -3.18
N ALA A 44 15.70 1.55 -2.52
CA ALA A 44 15.39 0.19 -2.97
C ALA A 44 13.87 0.01 -3.05
N TYR A 45 13.38 -0.49 -4.18
CA TYR A 45 11.95 -0.68 -4.37
C TYR A 45 11.61 -1.82 -5.31
N LEU A 46 10.44 -2.42 -5.10
CA LEU A 46 9.80 -3.31 -6.04
C LEU A 46 9.11 -2.47 -7.11
N HIS A 47 9.38 -2.79 -8.38
CA HIS A 47 8.81 -2.11 -9.54
C HIS A 47 8.00 -3.08 -10.39
N ASP A 48 6.79 -2.70 -10.75
CA ASP A 48 5.94 -3.41 -11.71
C ASP A 48 6.02 -2.71 -13.07
N LEU A 49 6.75 -3.30 -13.99
CA LEU A 49 6.97 -2.78 -15.35
C LEU A 49 5.67 -2.64 -16.17
N VAL A 50 4.62 -3.39 -15.83
CA VAL A 50 3.33 -3.33 -16.54
C VAL A 50 2.55 -2.07 -16.19
N THR A 51 2.63 -1.64 -14.92
CA THR A 51 1.83 -0.52 -14.41
C THR A 51 2.66 0.63 -13.89
N ASP A 52 3.98 0.55 -13.96
CA ASP A 52 4.95 1.48 -13.37
C ASP A 52 4.72 1.70 -11.86
N TRP A 53 4.10 0.75 -11.16
CA TRP A 53 3.91 0.83 -9.73
C TRP A 53 5.20 0.56 -8.97
N SER A 54 5.43 1.31 -7.89
CA SER A 54 6.60 1.10 -7.03
C SER A 54 6.21 1.13 -5.56
N GLU A 55 6.94 0.38 -4.73
CA GLU A 55 6.86 0.40 -3.27
C GLU A 55 8.20 -0.03 -2.69
N GLY A 56 8.67 0.63 -1.65
CA GLY A 56 10.00 0.37 -1.12
C GLY A 56 10.42 1.33 -0.02
N LEU A 57 11.71 1.40 0.21
CA LEU A 57 12.32 2.21 1.26
C LEU A 57 13.63 2.86 0.78
N ASN A 58 14.17 3.77 1.58
CA ASN A 58 15.46 4.40 1.34
C ASN A 58 16.46 4.16 2.48
N GLU A 59 17.69 4.61 2.27
CA GLU A 59 18.81 4.52 3.23
C GLU A 59 18.52 5.19 4.59
N ASN A 60 17.57 6.14 4.64
CA ASN A 60 17.16 6.78 5.90
C ASN A 60 16.03 6.00 6.62
N GLY A 61 15.63 4.84 6.09
CA GLY A 61 14.54 4.03 6.61
C GLY A 61 13.14 4.63 6.33
N ILE A 62 13.03 5.56 5.38
CA ILE A 62 11.72 6.05 4.95
C ILE A 62 11.11 5.04 3.98
N GLY A 63 10.02 4.41 4.39
CA GLY A 63 9.31 3.44 3.58
C GLY A 63 7.91 3.89 3.22
N VAL A 64 7.39 3.38 2.09
CA VAL A 64 6.03 3.65 1.64
C VAL A 64 5.35 2.42 1.06
N VAL A 65 4.11 2.22 1.45
CA VAL A 65 3.16 1.29 0.82
C VAL A 65 1.82 1.98 0.61
N ASN A 66 1.08 1.55 -0.40
CA ASN A 66 -0.25 2.09 -0.68
C ASN A 66 -1.22 0.96 -1.01
N SER A 67 -2.49 1.13 -0.61
CA SER A 67 -3.61 0.29 -1.00
C SER A 67 -4.69 1.15 -1.65
N ALA A 68 -5.12 0.77 -2.84
CA ALA A 68 -6.17 1.48 -3.54
C ALA A 68 -7.48 1.45 -2.75
N LEU A 69 -8.13 2.60 -2.60
CA LEU A 69 -9.55 2.67 -2.30
C LEU A 69 -10.30 2.41 -3.60
N LEU A 70 -11.09 1.35 -3.60
CA LEU A 70 -11.92 1.01 -4.76
C LEU A 70 -13.21 1.83 -4.70
N VAL A 71 -13.08 3.10 -4.96
CA VAL A 71 -14.21 3.97 -5.27
C VAL A 71 -14.69 3.64 -6.67
N GLY A 72 -15.99 3.46 -6.82
CA GLY A 72 -16.59 3.38 -8.14
C GLY A 72 -16.24 4.66 -8.91
N HIS A 73 -15.43 4.52 -9.95
CA HIS A 73 -14.99 5.57 -10.85
C HIS A 73 -14.60 6.89 -10.19
N ASP A 74 -13.31 7.07 -10.02
CA ASP A 74 -12.78 8.38 -9.75
C ASP A 74 -13.16 9.32 -10.91
N GLU A 75 -14.04 10.28 -10.66
CA GLU A 75 -14.51 11.22 -11.68
C GLU A 75 -13.36 11.96 -12.36
N ALA A 76 -12.26 12.21 -11.65
CA ALA A 76 -11.10 12.85 -12.22
C ALA A 76 -10.35 11.93 -13.20
N GLU A 77 -10.16 10.65 -12.84
CA GLU A 77 -9.59 9.66 -13.76
C GLU A 77 -10.51 9.44 -14.97
N HIS A 78 -11.82 9.40 -14.73
CA HIS A 78 -12.80 9.26 -15.80
C HIS A 78 -12.79 10.45 -16.77
N LYS A 79 -12.61 11.67 -16.25
CA LYS A 79 -12.45 12.87 -17.10
C LYS A 79 -11.18 12.84 -17.95
N ILE A 80 -10.06 12.30 -17.38
CA ILE A 80 -8.81 12.13 -18.13
C ILE A 80 -9.00 11.12 -19.26
N VAL A 81 -9.59 9.97 -18.95
CA VAL A 81 -9.85 8.90 -19.92
C VAL A 81 -10.81 9.37 -21.02
N LYS A 82 -11.88 10.09 -20.67
CA LYS A 82 -12.82 10.69 -21.65
C LYS A 82 -12.16 11.67 -22.60
N LYS A 83 -11.10 12.34 -22.17
CA LYS A 83 -10.30 13.26 -23.00
C LYS A 83 -9.20 12.54 -23.81
N GLY A 84 -9.21 11.20 -23.86
CA GLY A 84 -8.21 10.39 -24.55
C GLY A 84 -6.86 10.30 -23.82
N GLY A 85 -6.77 10.83 -22.60
CA GLY A 85 -5.60 10.69 -21.76
C GLY A 85 -5.55 9.35 -21.04
N LYS A 86 -4.33 8.88 -20.70
CA LYS A 86 -4.14 7.78 -19.77
C LYS A 86 -3.90 8.37 -18.39
N PRO A 87 -4.53 7.82 -17.31
CA PRO A 87 -4.11 8.15 -15.95
C PRO A 87 -2.60 7.91 -15.85
N GLY A 88 -1.87 8.90 -15.37
CA GLY A 88 -0.42 8.74 -15.20
C GLY A 88 -0.13 7.60 -14.22
N PRO A 89 0.97 6.90 -14.40
CA PRO A 89 1.36 5.84 -13.48
C PRO A 89 1.58 6.42 -12.08
N ASP A 90 1.05 5.74 -11.06
CA ASP A 90 1.22 6.16 -9.66
C ASP A 90 2.63 5.84 -9.13
N GLY A 91 3.43 5.09 -9.87
CA GLY A 91 4.77 4.70 -9.47
C GLY A 91 5.73 5.86 -9.33
N ASP A 92 5.64 6.88 -10.18
CA ASP A 92 6.43 8.10 -10.05
C ASP A 92 6.15 8.83 -8.73
N LYS A 93 4.89 8.80 -8.27
CA LYS A 93 4.49 9.37 -6.96
C LYS A 93 5.10 8.58 -5.82
N MET A 94 5.05 7.25 -5.89
CA MET A 94 5.64 6.37 -4.89
C MET A 94 7.16 6.58 -4.80
N ARG A 95 7.87 6.60 -5.94
CA ARG A 95 9.31 6.88 -5.98
C ARG A 95 9.65 8.28 -5.46
N ASN A 96 8.81 9.28 -5.76
CA ASN A 96 8.99 10.62 -5.21
C ASN A 96 8.85 10.68 -3.69
N ILE A 97 8.02 9.82 -3.08
CA ILE A 97 7.92 9.68 -1.63
C ILE A 97 9.15 8.95 -1.07
N ILE A 98 9.55 7.84 -1.68
CA ILE A 98 10.68 7.02 -1.22
C ILE A 98 11.98 7.84 -1.18
N LYS A 99 12.26 8.67 -2.17
CA LYS A 99 13.51 9.46 -2.25
C LYS A 99 13.62 10.58 -1.21
N GLN A 100 12.59 10.83 -0.40
CA GLN A 100 12.62 11.91 0.56
C GLN A 100 13.49 11.58 1.77
N PRO A 101 14.37 12.49 2.21
CA PRO A 101 15.33 12.19 3.28
C PRO A 101 14.73 12.18 4.67
N THR A 102 13.50 12.67 4.85
CA THR A 102 12.82 12.71 6.15
C THR A 102 11.35 12.35 6.05
N LEU A 103 10.76 11.83 7.14
CA LEU A 103 9.34 11.51 7.21
C LEU A 103 8.44 12.69 6.83
N MET A 104 8.73 13.89 7.34
CA MET A 104 7.92 15.08 7.04
C MET A 104 7.93 15.45 5.56
N LYS A 105 9.10 15.37 4.90
CA LYS A 105 9.22 15.59 3.46
C LYS A 105 8.48 14.51 2.67
N ALA A 106 8.56 13.25 3.11
CA ALA A 106 7.87 12.13 2.48
C ALA A 106 6.34 12.25 2.61
N VAL A 107 5.83 12.63 3.77
CA VAL A 107 4.39 12.91 3.98
C VAL A 107 3.94 14.09 3.11
N ARG A 108 4.72 15.16 3.06
CA ARG A 108 4.43 16.30 2.18
C ARG A 108 4.41 15.90 0.70
N ALA A 109 5.36 15.06 0.28
CA ALA A 109 5.38 14.51 -1.09
C ALA A 109 4.13 13.67 -1.37
N ALA A 110 3.71 12.80 -0.43
CA ALA A 110 2.49 12.00 -0.57
C ALA A 110 1.21 12.84 -0.74
N LEU A 111 1.15 13.99 -0.08
CA LEU A 111 -0.01 14.88 -0.12
C LEU A 111 -0.03 15.81 -1.33
N LEU A 112 1.12 16.33 -1.73
CA LEU A 112 1.20 17.45 -2.65
C LEU A 112 1.70 17.08 -4.04
N TYR A 113 2.50 16.01 -4.17
CA TYR A 113 3.05 15.63 -5.46
C TYR A 113 1.98 14.98 -6.35
N LYS A 114 1.71 15.58 -7.48
CA LYS A 114 0.64 15.14 -8.39
C LYS A 114 1.14 14.28 -9.56
N GLY A 115 2.46 14.14 -9.69
CA GLY A 115 3.06 13.37 -10.77
C GLY A 115 2.66 13.87 -12.17
N LYS A 116 2.92 13.06 -13.17
CA LYS A 116 2.59 13.36 -14.58
C LYS A 116 1.08 13.43 -14.84
N SER A 117 0.26 12.79 -14.01
CA SER A 117 -1.20 12.79 -14.14
C SER A 117 -1.87 14.10 -13.68
N GLY A 118 -1.18 14.95 -12.95
CA GLY A 118 -1.77 16.10 -12.28
C GLY A 118 -2.67 15.74 -11.08
N LEU A 119 -2.76 14.45 -10.72
CA LEU A 119 -3.59 13.94 -9.62
C LEU A 119 -2.71 13.47 -8.46
N SER A 120 -3.16 13.72 -7.23
CA SER A 120 -2.51 13.18 -6.02
C SER A 120 -2.67 11.66 -5.94
N LEU A 121 -1.78 11.00 -5.18
CA LEU A 121 -1.90 9.58 -4.85
C LEU A 121 -3.19 9.36 -4.05
N LYS A 122 -3.98 8.36 -4.43
CA LYS A 122 -5.25 8.02 -3.78
C LYS A 122 -5.17 6.68 -3.08
N GLY A 123 -6.10 6.50 -2.15
CA GLY A 123 -6.18 5.29 -1.35
C GLY A 123 -5.61 5.48 0.05
N HIS A 124 -5.24 4.37 0.65
CA HIS A 124 -4.52 4.37 1.92
C HIS A 124 -3.02 4.34 1.64
N THR A 125 -2.31 5.34 2.11
CA THR A 125 -0.84 5.41 2.02
C THR A 125 -0.26 5.38 3.42
N PHE A 126 0.64 4.44 3.69
CA PHE A 126 1.47 4.46 4.88
C PHE A 126 2.85 4.99 4.50
N VAL A 127 3.26 6.04 5.18
CA VAL A 127 4.61 6.60 5.10
C VAL A 127 5.23 6.46 6.47
N SER A 128 6.32 5.74 6.57
CA SER A 128 6.94 5.43 7.86
C SER A 128 8.43 5.71 7.85
N SER A 129 8.93 5.93 9.04
CA SER A 129 10.36 6.02 9.38
C SER A 129 10.70 4.97 10.44
N PRO A 130 11.97 4.83 10.88
CA PRO A 130 12.33 3.95 11.98
C PRO A 130 11.68 4.27 13.34
N LYS A 131 10.96 5.37 13.45
CA LYS A 131 10.37 5.82 14.73
C LYS A 131 8.88 6.13 14.68
N HIS A 132 8.34 6.41 13.51
CA HIS A 132 6.97 6.90 13.38
C HIS A 132 6.31 6.43 12.09
N MET A 133 5.02 6.17 12.14
CA MET A 133 4.20 5.87 10.99
C MET A 133 3.10 6.92 10.82
N VAL A 134 2.94 7.40 9.60
CA VAL A 134 1.82 8.26 9.21
C VAL A 134 0.93 7.50 8.24
N SER A 135 -0.35 7.38 8.58
CA SER A 135 -1.38 6.91 7.68
C SER A 135 -2.09 8.08 7.00
N ILE A 136 -2.26 7.96 5.69
CA ILE A 136 -2.95 8.96 4.88
C ILE A 136 -4.07 8.26 4.13
N GLU A 137 -5.30 8.75 4.27
CA GLU A 137 -6.43 8.31 3.46
C GLU A 137 -6.84 9.45 2.52
N THR A 138 -6.79 9.19 1.21
CA THR A 138 -7.03 10.19 0.18
C THR A 138 -8.09 9.70 -0.80
N THR A 139 -9.10 10.52 -1.03
CA THR A 139 -10.16 10.31 -2.03
C THR A 139 -10.24 11.52 -2.97
N SER A 140 -11.04 11.42 -4.04
CA SER A 140 -11.30 12.56 -4.93
C SER A 140 -12.27 13.57 -4.34
N LYS A 141 -13.04 13.17 -3.32
CA LYS A 141 -14.15 13.96 -2.77
C LYS A 141 -13.81 14.67 -1.47
N HIS A 142 -12.85 14.17 -0.72
CA HIS A 142 -12.54 14.65 0.63
C HIS A 142 -11.13 15.23 0.70
N LYS A 143 -10.90 16.14 1.65
CA LYS A 143 -9.55 16.52 2.04
C LYS A 143 -8.84 15.29 2.60
N PRO A 144 -7.52 15.11 2.37
CA PRO A 144 -6.78 14.01 2.95
C PRO A 144 -6.92 13.93 4.46
N ASP A 145 -7.21 12.73 4.99
CA ASP A 145 -7.09 12.45 6.42
C ASP A 145 -5.66 11.96 6.69
N VAL A 146 -4.98 12.61 7.63
CA VAL A 146 -3.56 12.34 7.95
C VAL A 146 -3.45 12.10 9.44
N LYS A 147 -2.96 10.91 9.82
CA LYS A 147 -2.81 10.54 11.22
C LYS A 147 -1.42 9.97 11.51
N LEU A 148 -0.80 10.51 12.55
CA LEU A 148 0.31 9.83 13.21
C LEU A 148 -0.29 8.64 13.96
N GLN A 149 0.24 7.45 13.72
CA GLN A 149 -0.26 6.21 14.32
C GLN A 149 0.67 5.76 15.46
N ASN A 150 0.06 5.28 16.53
CA ASN A 150 0.77 4.45 17.48
C ASN A 150 0.94 3.05 16.87
N SER A 151 2.13 2.50 16.92
CA SER A 151 2.52 1.26 16.25
C SER A 151 2.56 0.03 17.16
N GLU A 152 2.23 0.15 18.45
CA GLU A 152 2.14 -0.97 19.40
C GLU A 152 1.14 -2.04 18.93
N SER A 153 0.00 -1.61 18.41
CA SER A 153 -0.97 -2.49 17.77
C SER A 153 -0.84 -2.43 16.25
N PRO A 154 -1.10 -3.53 15.53
CA PRO A 154 -1.00 -3.53 14.08
C PRO A 154 -2.03 -2.58 13.46
N VAL A 155 -1.56 -1.71 12.58
CA VAL A 155 -2.43 -0.86 11.77
C VAL A 155 -2.59 -1.49 10.40
N VAL A 156 -3.81 -1.87 10.06
CA VAL A 156 -4.13 -2.57 8.81
C VAL A 156 -5.07 -1.73 7.96
N ARG A 157 -4.79 -1.64 6.66
CA ARG A 157 -5.71 -1.08 5.66
C ARG A 157 -5.84 -2.03 4.48
N THR A 158 -7.03 -2.05 3.95
CA THR A 158 -7.41 -2.82 2.76
C THR A 158 -8.02 -1.86 1.72
N ASN A 159 -9.13 -2.23 1.08
CA ASN A 159 -9.66 -1.47 -0.05
C ASN A 159 -10.99 -0.73 0.24
N HIS A 160 -11.42 -0.68 1.50
CA HIS A 160 -12.58 0.11 1.93
C HIS A 160 -12.14 1.34 2.72
N GLY A 161 -12.93 2.40 2.68
CA GLY A 161 -12.67 3.60 3.45
C GLY A 161 -12.68 3.33 4.96
N HIS A 162 -11.74 3.88 5.67
CA HIS A 162 -11.62 3.79 7.12
C HIS A 162 -12.15 5.07 7.78
N MET A 163 -11.75 6.21 7.29
CA MET A 163 -12.24 7.51 7.71
C MET A 163 -13.42 7.96 6.84
N PHE A 164 -13.29 7.76 5.54
CA PHE A 164 -14.34 8.10 4.57
C PHE A 164 -15.15 6.84 4.26
N THR A 165 -16.13 6.54 5.13
CA THR A 165 -16.92 5.30 5.06
C THR A 165 -17.78 5.19 3.79
N ASP A 166 -17.99 6.28 3.08
CA ASP A 166 -18.63 6.35 1.77
C ASP A 166 -17.65 6.05 0.61
N ALA A 167 -16.35 5.93 0.91
CA ALA A 167 -15.32 5.56 -0.05
C ALA A 167 -15.06 4.05 -0.03
N GLY A 168 -14.77 3.49 -1.21
CA GLY A 168 -14.51 2.07 -1.38
C GLY A 168 -15.59 1.35 -2.15
N TYR A 169 -15.67 0.04 -2.03
CA TYR A 169 -16.65 -0.76 -2.76
C TYR A 169 -18.08 -0.42 -2.35
N THR A 170 -18.88 -0.08 -3.33
CA THR A 170 -20.34 0.07 -3.19
C THR A 170 -21.08 -1.27 -3.31
N ASN A 171 -20.41 -2.30 -3.81
CA ASN A 171 -20.97 -3.63 -3.99
C ASN A 171 -20.64 -4.47 -2.75
N GLY A 172 -21.69 -4.91 -2.03
CA GLY A 172 -21.60 -5.48 -0.70
C GLY A 172 -20.65 -6.69 -0.55
N GLU A 173 -20.52 -7.55 -1.57
CA GLU A 173 -19.65 -8.73 -1.52
C GLU A 173 -18.16 -8.35 -1.53
N LYS A 174 -17.76 -7.43 -2.39
CA LYS A 174 -16.37 -6.95 -2.44
C LYS A 174 -15.99 -6.17 -1.18
N TYR A 175 -16.91 -5.39 -0.66
CA TYR A 175 -16.73 -4.67 0.60
C TYR A 175 -16.54 -5.63 1.78
N LEU A 176 -17.32 -6.72 1.84
CA LEU A 176 -17.19 -7.75 2.87
C LEU A 176 -15.81 -8.42 2.81
N SER A 177 -15.34 -8.80 1.62
CA SER A 177 -13.99 -9.34 1.44
C SER A 177 -12.92 -8.41 2.02
N SER A 178 -13.00 -7.13 1.71
CA SER A 178 -12.05 -6.12 2.21
C SER A 178 -12.06 -6.04 3.75
N LYS A 179 -13.24 -6.03 4.38
CA LYS A 179 -13.38 -6.02 5.85
C LYS A 179 -12.86 -7.30 6.51
N LEU A 180 -13.22 -8.46 5.98
CA LEU A 180 -12.77 -9.74 6.52
C LEU A 180 -11.26 -9.92 6.42
N ARG A 181 -10.65 -9.50 5.31
CA ARG A 181 -9.20 -9.53 5.15
C ARG A 181 -8.50 -8.62 6.16
N LYS A 182 -9.06 -7.43 6.44
CA LYS A 182 -8.54 -6.52 7.47
C LYS A 182 -8.54 -7.21 8.84
N ILE A 183 -9.70 -7.74 9.27
CA ILE A 183 -9.84 -8.41 10.57
C ILE A 183 -8.88 -9.62 10.68
N SER A 184 -8.76 -10.41 9.63
CA SER A 184 -7.84 -11.55 9.59
C SER A 184 -6.39 -11.12 9.71
N ALA A 185 -6.00 -10.04 9.04
CA ALA A 185 -4.66 -9.50 9.11
C ALA A 185 -4.34 -8.95 10.51
N GLU A 186 -5.25 -8.19 11.11
CA GLU A 186 -5.08 -7.69 12.47
C GLU A 186 -4.84 -8.84 13.45
N LYS A 187 -5.68 -9.88 13.43
CA LYS A 187 -5.55 -11.05 14.31
C LYS A 187 -4.27 -11.85 14.07
N SER A 188 -3.81 -11.97 12.83
CA SER A 188 -2.59 -12.73 12.50
C SER A 188 -1.34 -11.99 12.89
N VAL A 189 -1.30 -10.71 12.52
CA VAL A 189 -0.10 -9.87 12.68
C VAL A 189 0.09 -9.48 14.16
N ASP A 190 -1.00 -9.36 14.92
CA ASP A 190 -0.94 -9.03 16.34
C ASP A 190 -0.10 -10.03 17.15
N LYS A 191 -0.14 -11.29 16.78
CA LYS A 191 0.59 -12.41 17.44
C LYS A 191 2.04 -12.58 16.98
N VAL A 192 2.50 -11.75 16.06
CA VAL A 192 3.87 -11.87 15.53
C VAL A 192 4.84 -11.17 16.45
N GLU A 193 5.84 -11.93 16.94
CA GLU A 193 6.89 -11.47 17.87
C GLU A 193 8.21 -11.19 17.17
N ASP A 194 8.41 -11.69 15.94
CA ASP A 194 9.57 -11.38 15.08
C ASP A 194 9.10 -10.84 13.74
N TRP A 195 9.69 -9.76 13.28
CA TRP A 195 9.32 -9.11 12.01
C TRP A 195 9.37 -10.05 10.79
N LYS A 196 10.26 -11.05 10.79
CA LYS A 196 10.34 -12.07 9.71
C LYS A 196 9.06 -12.91 9.63
N GLY A 197 8.34 -13.07 10.74
CA GLY A 197 7.07 -13.78 10.81
C GLY A 197 5.91 -13.03 10.15
N ILE A 198 6.03 -11.73 9.85
CA ILE A 198 4.97 -10.93 9.21
C ILE A 198 4.59 -11.51 7.86
N ALA A 199 5.56 -11.90 7.04
CA ALA A 199 5.30 -12.50 5.74
C ALA A 199 4.43 -13.76 5.86
N GLN A 200 4.75 -14.65 6.79
CA GLN A 200 3.98 -15.86 7.05
C GLN A 200 2.59 -15.55 7.61
N ALA A 201 2.48 -14.60 8.55
CA ALA A 201 1.21 -14.17 9.12
C ALA A 201 0.25 -13.66 8.04
N MET A 202 0.75 -12.89 7.07
CA MET A 202 -0.04 -12.36 5.95
C MET A 202 -0.36 -13.39 4.86
N ARG A 203 0.17 -14.62 4.94
CA ARG A 203 -0.16 -15.75 4.06
C ARG A 203 -1.17 -16.70 4.68
N LYS A 204 -1.52 -16.52 5.96
CA LYS A 204 -2.41 -17.43 6.68
C LYS A 204 -3.79 -17.50 6.05
N GLU A 205 -4.26 -18.71 5.81
CA GLU A 205 -5.60 -18.97 5.31
C GLU A 205 -6.61 -19.08 6.45
N TYR A 206 -7.58 -18.18 6.46
CA TYR A 206 -8.71 -18.20 7.38
C TYR A 206 -9.97 -18.79 6.75
N PHE A 207 -10.04 -18.78 5.44
CA PHE A 207 -11.20 -19.19 4.65
C PHE A 207 -10.79 -20.15 3.52
N PRO A 208 -10.42 -21.41 3.83
CA PRO A 208 -9.90 -22.33 2.82
C PRO A 208 -10.91 -22.64 1.70
N LYS A 209 -12.23 -22.59 2.00
CA LYS A 209 -13.29 -22.76 0.99
C LYS A 209 -13.67 -21.47 0.24
N ARG A 210 -13.10 -20.34 0.62
CA ARG A 210 -13.38 -19.01 0.03
C ARG A 210 -12.08 -18.20 -0.12
N PRO A 211 -11.19 -18.59 -1.02
CA PRO A 211 -9.85 -18.00 -1.15
C PRO A 211 -9.87 -16.50 -1.42
N ALA A 212 -10.94 -15.97 -2.04
CA ALA A 212 -11.12 -14.53 -2.23
C ALA A 212 -11.21 -13.71 -0.93
N LEU A 213 -11.48 -14.37 0.21
CA LEU A 213 -11.56 -13.72 1.52
C LEU A 213 -10.25 -13.79 2.30
N ASN A 214 -9.25 -14.51 1.82
CA ASN A 214 -7.94 -14.63 2.46
C ASN A 214 -7.05 -13.41 2.17
N MET A 215 -6.08 -13.18 3.03
CA MET A 215 -5.07 -12.13 2.87
C MET A 215 -4.17 -12.39 1.67
N LYS A 216 -3.70 -13.63 1.51
CA LYS A 216 -3.08 -14.11 0.27
C LYS A 216 -4.19 -14.69 -0.59
N ARG A 217 -4.34 -14.17 -1.78
CA ARG A 217 -5.33 -14.63 -2.75
C ARG A 217 -4.72 -15.56 -3.77
N ASP A 218 -5.49 -16.57 -4.12
CA ASP A 218 -5.19 -17.48 -5.22
C ASP A 218 -6.52 -17.86 -5.87
N THR A 219 -7.05 -16.97 -6.70
CA THR A 219 -8.29 -17.18 -7.44
C THR A 219 -8.08 -16.96 -8.92
N LYS A 220 -8.98 -17.50 -9.74
CA LYS A 220 -8.95 -17.32 -11.20
C LYS A 220 -9.01 -15.84 -11.62
N GLU A 221 -9.75 -15.02 -10.84
CA GLU A 221 -9.95 -13.61 -11.16
C GLU A 221 -8.85 -12.73 -10.61
N MET A 222 -8.17 -13.15 -9.54
CA MET A 222 -7.18 -12.35 -8.83
C MET A 222 -6.26 -13.21 -7.97
N SER A 223 -4.97 -12.94 -8.05
CA SER A 223 -3.96 -13.57 -7.20
C SER A 223 -3.07 -12.54 -6.51
N THR A 224 -2.47 -12.92 -5.37
CA THR A 224 -1.41 -12.14 -4.75
C THR A 224 -0.15 -12.27 -5.58
N SER A 225 0.22 -11.20 -6.25
CA SER A 225 1.33 -11.16 -7.20
C SER A 225 2.68 -10.89 -6.55
N SER A 226 2.67 -10.21 -5.40
CA SER A 226 3.87 -9.98 -4.60
C SER A 226 3.50 -9.76 -3.12
N GLN A 227 4.46 -10.06 -2.27
CA GLN A 227 4.44 -9.73 -0.88
C GLN A 227 5.73 -9.00 -0.53
N THR A 228 5.58 -7.80 0.02
CA THR A 228 6.70 -6.96 0.43
C THR A 228 6.69 -6.78 1.93
N VAL A 229 7.83 -6.96 2.58
CA VAL A 229 8.03 -6.65 4.01
C VAL A 229 9.26 -5.77 4.14
N MET A 230 9.10 -4.62 4.74
CA MET A 230 10.15 -3.65 4.99
C MET A 230 10.39 -3.51 6.49
N ASN A 231 11.60 -3.80 6.93
CA ASN A 231 12.07 -3.41 8.24
C ASN A 231 12.80 -2.07 8.10
N LEU A 232 12.14 -1.01 8.51
CA LEU A 232 12.62 0.36 8.29
C LEU A 232 13.79 0.71 9.22
N THR A 233 13.82 0.11 10.40
CA THR A 233 14.89 0.31 11.39
C THR A 233 16.20 -0.29 10.90
N ASP A 234 16.17 -1.53 10.40
CA ASP A 234 17.35 -2.22 9.88
C ASP A 234 17.56 -1.93 8.38
N LYS A 235 16.63 -1.20 7.72
CA LYS A 235 16.66 -0.82 6.29
C LYS A 235 16.70 -2.05 5.37
N VAL A 236 15.90 -3.06 5.69
CA VAL A 236 15.80 -4.31 4.94
C VAL A 236 14.50 -4.36 4.16
N LEU A 237 14.60 -4.65 2.87
CA LEU A 237 13.48 -4.95 1.98
C LEU A 237 13.48 -6.45 1.66
N GLN A 238 12.40 -7.15 2.02
CA GLN A 238 12.16 -8.55 1.69
C GLN A 238 10.95 -8.63 0.72
N ILE A 239 11.07 -9.43 -0.34
CA ILE A 239 10.04 -9.66 -1.35
C ILE A 239 9.76 -11.15 -1.49
#